data_d6b93564a02c2446ffa7f9cd1680643f
#
_entry.id   d6b93564a02c2446ffa7f9cd1680643f
#
_cell.length_a   1.000
_cell.length_b   1.000
_cell.length_c   1.000
_cell.angle_alpha   90.00
_cell.angle_beta   90.00
_cell.angle_gamma   90.00
#
_symmetry.space_group_name_H-M   'P 1'
#
loop_
_entity.id
_entity.type
_entity.pdbx_description
1 polymer ?
#
loop_
_entity_poly.entity_id
_entity_poly.type
_entity_poly.pdbx_seq_one_letter_code
_entity_poly.pdbx_strand_id
1 'polypeptide(L)'
;MATTPAEDRAFRALALQFRTEAVNRCKTRDEARAAMDQSIDRMAEQIPATKGWIGSDLKLVVVPEYFLTGFPMGDPIEAWADKAALEIDGPEYEKL
;
A
#
# COMPACT_ATOMS: atom_id res chain seq x y z
N MET A 1 34.72 12.11 -17.12
CA MET A 1 33.58 11.31 -16.64
C MET A 1 32.30 12.14 -16.75
N ALA A 2 31.30 11.55 -17.32
CA ALA A 2 30.02 12.23 -17.42
C ALA A 2 29.37 12.37 -16.05
N THR A 3 28.95 13.58 -15.69
CA THR A 3 28.13 13.80 -14.49
C THR A 3 26.70 13.35 -14.78
N THR A 4 26.02 12.76 -13.81
CA THR A 4 24.60 12.47 -13.95
C THR A 4 23.85 13.79 -14.14
N PRO A 5 23.08 13.97 -15.22
CA PRO A 5 22.27 15.15 -15.40
C PRO A 5 21.32 15.38 -14.22
N ALA A 6 20.98 16.63 -13.94
CA ALA A 6 20.07 16.94 -12.84
C ALA A 6 18.73 16.24 -12.99
N GLU A 7 18.21 16.13 -14.20
CA GLU A 7 16.94 15.45 -14.48
C GLU A 7 16.99 13.94 -14.21
N ASP A 8 18.18 13.30 -14.25
CA ASP A 8 18.32 11.89 -13.91
C ASP A 8 18.26 11.66 -12.39
N ARG A 9 18.54 12.71 -11.62
CA ARG A 9 18.44 12.67 -10.16
C ARG A 9 17.13 13.24 -9.65
N ALA A 10 16.47 14.03 -10.47
CA ALA A 10 15.17 14.59 -10.15
C ALA A 10 14.07 13.65 -10.61
N PHE A 11 13.10 13.44 -9.77
CA PHE A 11 11.92 12.63 -10.09
C PHE A 11 10.71 13.15 -9.35
N ARG A 12 9.55 12.79 -9.83
CA ARG A 12 8.31 13.11 -9.14
C ARG A 12 7.96 12.00 -8.16
N ALA A 13 7.46 12.40 -7.03
CA ALA A 13 6.93 11.49 -6.02
C ALA A 13 5.45 11.75 -5.84
N LEU A 14 4.70 10.69 -5.59
CA LEU A 14 3.27 10.75 -5.35
C LEU A 14 2.97 10.34 -3.92
N ALA A 15 2.38 11.24 -3.15
CA ALA A 15 1.73 10.88 -1.91
C ALA A 15 0.32 10.44 -2.25
N LEU A 16 0.13 9.15 -2.42
CA LEU A 16 -1.15 8.59 -2.83
C LEU A 16 -2.08 8.51 -1.64
N GLN A 17 -3.07 9.39 -1.64
CA GLN A 17 -4.09 9.41 -0.60
C GLN A 17 -5.31 8.65 -1.12
N PHE A 18 -5.59 7.50 -0.53
CA PHE A 18 -6.76 6.73 -0.88
C PHE A 18 -7.38 6.12 0.38
N ARG A 19 -8.62 5.72 0.25
CA ARG A 19 -9.39 5.21 1.38
C ARG A 19 -8.82 3.90 1.88
N THR A 20 -8.50 3.85 3.18
CA THR A 20 -8.08 2.63 3.84
C THR A 20 -9.32 1.81 4.22
N GLU A 21 -9.35 0.55 3.81
CA GLU A 21 -10.35 -0.41 4.28
C GLU A 21 -9.80 -1.11 5.52
N ALA A 22 -10.32 -0.71 6.68
CA ALA A 22 -9.88 -1.28 7.94
C ALA A 22 -10.38 -2.71 8.10
N VAL A 23 -9.50 -3.61 8.56
CA VAL A 23 -9.84 -5.02 8.78
C VAL A 23 -10.40 -5.28 10.18
N ASN A 24 -10.64 -4.22 10.96
CA ASN A 24 -11.13 -4.33 12.33
C ASN A 24 -12.42 -5.15 12.45
N ARG A 25 -13.31 -5.02 11.48
CA ARG A 25 -14.59 -5.72 11.48
C ARG A 25 -14.51 -7.14 10.91
N CYS A 26 -13.39 -7.51 10.32
CA CYS A 26 -13.18 -8.86 9.83
C CYS A 26 -13.12 -9.83 11.01
N LYS A 27 -13.80 -10.95 10.89
CA LYS A 27 -13.86 -11.93 11.95
C LYS A 27 -12.76 -12.98 11.86
N THR A 28 -12.23 -13.19 10.66
CA THR A 28 -11.23 -14.21 10.39
C THR A 28 -10.05 -13.63 9.65
N ARG A 29 -8.94 -14.37 9.69
CA ARG A 29 -7.76 -14.04 8.89
C ARG A 29 -8.09 -13.99 7.39
N ASP A 30 -8.87 -14.95 6.91
CA ASP A 30 -9.21 -15.04 5.50
C ASP A 30 -10.01 -13.82 5.03
N GLU A 31 -10.96 -13.36 5.85
CA GLU A 31 -11.70 -12.12 5.54
C GLU A 31 -10.78 -10.92 5.49
N ALA A 32 -9.85 -10.81 6.44
CA ALA A 32 -8.88 -9.71 6.47
C ALA A 32 -7.97 -9.75 5.25
N ARG A 33 -7.49 -10.94 4.86
CA ARG A 33 -6.64 -11.10 3.68
C ARG A 33 -7.37 -10.72 2.41
N ALA A 34 -8.64 -11.09 2.29
CA ALA A 34 -9.46 -10.71 1.14
C ALA A 34 -9.62 -9.18 1.06
N ALA A 35 -9.83 -8.52 2.18
CA ALA A 35 -9.94 -7.07 2.22
C ALA A 35 -8.62 -6.38 1.83
N MET A 36 -7.49 -6.90 2.32
CA MET A 36 -6.17 -6.40 1.96
C MET A 36 -5.89 -6.57 0.47
N ASP A 37 -6.24 -7.71 -0.08
CA ASP A 37 -6.06 -8.01 -1.50
C ASP A 37 -6.83 -7.01 -2.38
N GLN A 38 -8.06 -6.69 -2.00
CA GLN A 38 -8.86 -5.67 -2.69
C GLN A 38 -8.23 -4.28 -2.58
N SER A 39 -7.63 -3.96 -1.45
CA SER A 39 -6.93 -2.68 -1.28
C SER A 39 -5.72 -2.58 -2.19
N ILE A 40 -4.97 -3.66 -2.34
CA ILE A 40 -3.83 -3.73 -3.26
C ILE A 40 -4.32 -3.54 -4.71
N ASP A 41 -5.42 -4.20 -5.08
CA ASP A 41 -6.00 -4.06 -6.42
C ASP A 41 -6.40 -2.62 -6.72
N ARG A 42 -7.05 -1.94 -5.77
CA ARG A 42 -7.43 -0.54 -5.96
C ARG A 42 -6.22 0.37 -6.11
N MET A 43 -5.19 0.13 -5.31
CA MET A 43 -3.94 0.88 -5.43
C MET A 43 -3.29 0.65 -6.80
N ALA A 44 -3.27 -0.60 -7.25
CA ALA A 44 -2.70 -0.97 -8.55
C ALA A 44 -3.43 -0.30 -9.72
N GLU A 45 -4.72 -0.02 -9.57
CA GLU A 45 -5.47 0.72 -10.59
C GLU A 45 -5.19 2.21 -10.55
N GLN A 46 -5.05 2.78 -9.35
CA GLN A 46 -4.87 4.22 -9.17
C GLN A 46 -3.49 4.72 -9.58
N ILE A 47 -2.46 3.91 -9.37
CA ILE A 47 -1.08 4.34 -9.66
C ILE A 47 -0.86 4.61 -11.16
N PRO A 48 -1.20 3.71 -12.09
CA PRO A 48 -1.02 3.99 -13.51
C PRO A 48 -1.87 5.19 -13.98
N ALA A 49 -3.09 5.30 -13.50
CA ALA A 49 -3.96 6.42 -13.86
C ALA A 49 -3.36 7.75 -13.40
N THR A 50 -2.85 7.81 -12.18
CA THR A 50 -2.22 9.00 -11.64
C THR A 50 -0.90 9.30 -12.36
N LYS A 51 -0.11 8.29 -12.69
CA LYS A 51 1.12 8.46 -13.44
C LYS A 51 0.85 9.06 -14.83
N GLY A 52 -0.25 8.67 -15.46
CA GLY A 52 -0.68 9.27 -16.74
C GLY A 52 -0.94 10.77 -16.63
N TRP A 53 -1.37 11.22 -15.48
CA TRP A 53 -1.61 12.63 -15.17
C TRP A 53 -0.33 13.39 -14.84
N ILE A 54 0.49 12.82 -13.97
CA ILE A 54 1.68 13.47 -13.41
C ILE A 54 2.83 13.46 -14.39
N GLY A 55 3.09 12.33 -15.02
CA GLY A 55 4.17 12.16 -15.98
C GLY A 55 4.98 10.90 -15.75
N SER A 56 5.76 10.54 -16.77
CA SER A 56 6.57 9.31 -16.77
C SER A 56 7.74 9.34 -15.78
N ASP A 57 8.08 10.52 -15.26
CA ASP A 57 9.12 10.68 -14.25
C ASP A 57 8.64 10.42 -12.81
N LEU A 58 7.41 9.97 -12.65
CA LEU A 58 6.91 9.48 -11.37
C LEU A 58 7.62 8.16 -11.01
N LYS A 59 8.44 8.19 -9.97
CA LYS A 59 9.27 7.05 -9.58
C LYS A 59 9.08 6.58 -8.15
N LEU A 60 8.39 7.37 -7.34
CA LEU A 60 8.15 7.04 -5.95
C LEU A 60 6.68 7.26 -5.63
N VAL A 61 6.07 6.25 -5.04
CA VAL A 61 4.70 6.34 -4.53
C VAL A 61 4.73 6.02 -3.04
N VAL A 62 4.16 6.92 -2.25
CA VAL A 62 4.03 6.73 -0.81
C VAL A 62 2.55 6.63 -0.48
N VAL A 63 2.19 5.60 0.24
CA VAL A 63 0.80 5.32 0.63
C VAL A 63 0.60 5.68 2.11
N PRO A 64 -0.66 5.84 2.56
CA PRO A 64 -0.93 6.16 3.97
C PRO A 64 -0.42 5.07 4.92
N GLU A 65 -0.03 5.49 6.11
CA GLU A 65 0.29 4.55 7.18
C GLU A 65 -0.91 3.63 7.43
N TYR A 66 -0.63 2.36 7.68
CA TYR A 66 -1.66 1.33 7.87
C TYR A 66 -2.64 1.18 6.70
N PHE A 67 -2.19 1.44 5.48
CA PHE A 67 -3.09 1.43 4.32
C PHE A 67 -3.75 0.07 4.06
N LEU A 68 -3.12 -1.03 4.48
CA LEU A 68 -3.69 -2.37 4.29
C LEU A 68 -4.62 -2.80 5.41
N THR A 69 -4.38 -2.36 6.63
CA THR A 69 -5.06 -2.93 7.79
C THR A 69 -5.95 -1.96 8.54
N GLY A 70 -5.65 -0.67 8.50
CA GLY A 70 -6.21 0.27 9.45
C GLY A 70 -5.56 0.12 10.82
N PHE A 71 -5.99 0.95 11.77
CA PHE A 71 -5.49 0.95 13.14
C PHE A 71 -6.15 -0.13 13.98
N PRO A 72 -5.42 -0.73 14.95
CA PRO A 72 -6.00 -1.72 15.87
C PRO A 72 -6.84 -1.06 16.97
N MET A 73 -8.01 -0.58 16.64
CA MET A 73 -8.89 0.24 17.47
C MET A 73 -9.43 -0.53 18.69
N GLY A 74 -8.55 -0.87 19.63
CA GLY A 74 -8.95 -1.56 20.87
C GLY A 74 -8.98 -3.06 20.77
N ASP A 75 -8.62 -3.65 19.63
CA ASP A 75 -8.53 -5.11 19.49
C ASP A 75 -7.40 -5.64 20.39
N PRO A 76 -7.59 -6.82 21.03
CA PRO A 76 -6.50 -7.48 21.77
C PRO A 76 -5.30 -7.74 20.83
N ILE A 77 -4.09 -7.62 21.38
CA ILE A 77 -2.86 -7.76 20.59
C ILE A 77 -2.82 -9.08 19.82
N GLU A 78 -3.14 -10.18 20.50
CA GLU A 78 -3.10 -11.50 19.86
C GLU A 78 -4.12 -11.65 18.74
N ALA A 79 -5.33 -11.16 18.95
CA ALA A 79 -6.38 -11.20 17.95
C ALA A 79 -6.04 -10.33 16.75
N TRP A 80 -5.47 -9.16 17.00
CA TRP A 80 -5.05 -8.28 15.91
C TRP A 80 -3.88 -8.88 15.13
N ALA A 81 -2.88 -9.43 15.81
CA ALA A 81 -1.75 -10.07 15.16
C ALA A 81 -2.19 -11.24 14.29
N ASP A 82 -3.10 -12.08 14.76
CA ASP A 82 -3.62 -13.19 13.98
C ASP A 82 -4.29 -12.74 12.68
N LYS A 83 -5.02 -11.64 12.76
CA LYS A 83 -5.83 -11.13 11.65
C LYS A 83 -5.03 -10.23 10.70
N ALA A 84 -4.18 -9.37 11.24
CA ALA A 84 -3.59 -8.25 10.49
C ALA A 84 -2.09 -8.38 10.22
N ALA A 85 -1.34 -9.15 11.01
CA ALA A 85 0.09 -9.30 10.78
C ALA A 85 0.38 -10.09 9.50
N LEU A 86 1.34 -9.63 8.72
CA LEU A 86 1.70 -10.21 7.43
C LEU A 86 3.14 -10.73 7.47
N GLU A 87 3.36 -11.83 6.77
CA GLU A 87 4.71 -12.30 6.50
C GLU A 87 5.36 -11.43 5.43
N ILE A 88 6.60 -11.02 5.65
CA ILE A 88 7.29 -10.12 4.72
C ILE A 88 7.54 -10.77 3.36
N ASP A 89 7.64 -12.10 3.32
CA ASP A 89 7.78 -12.89 2.11
C ASP A 89 6.47 -13.57 1.72
N GLY A 90 5.36 -13.12 2.28
CA GLY A 90 4.04 -13.66 2.01
C GLY A 90 3.39 -13.10 0.75
N PRO A 91 2.21 -13.63 0.39
CA PRO A 91 1.55 -13.29 -0.87
C PRO A 91 1.15 -11.82 -0.98
N GLU A 92 0.84 -11.14 0.11
CA GLU A 92 0.44 -9.73 0.08
C GLU A 92 1.61 -8.84 -0.33
N TYR A 93 2.79 -9.08 0.24
CA TYR A 93 4.00 -8.34 -0.13
C TYR A 93 4.47 -8.69 -1.53
N GLU A 94 4.31 -9.95 -1.94
CA GLU A 94 4.67 -10.36 -3.30
C GLU A 94 3.78 -9.65 -4.34
N LYS A 95 2.51 -9.45 -4.02
CA LYS A 95 1.58 -8.78 -4.91
C LYS A 95 1.85 -7.28 -5.02
N LEU A 96 2.38 -6.66 -3.97
CA LEU A 96 2.73 -5.25 -3.98
C LEU A 96 3.91 -4.97 -4.91
#